data_95e2f0ec55f5da03b06cc4aa5c540470
#
_entry.id   95e2f0ec55f5da03b06cc4aa5c540470
#
_cell.length_a   1.000
_cell.length_b   1.000
_cell.length_c   1.000
_cell.angle_alpha   90.00
_cell.angle_beta   90.00
_cell.angle_gamma   90.00
#
_symmetry.space_group_name_H-M   'P 1'
#
loop_
_entity.id
_entity.type
_entity.pdbx_description
1 polymer ?
#
loop_
_entity_poly.entity_id
_entity_poly.type
_entity_poly.pdbx_seq_one_letter_code
_entity_poly.pdbx_strand_id
1 'polypeptide(L)'
;MELKSFSVGIIGAGIQGVCISLFLIRKGFRVTLIDREEPGKNSASYGNAGHFSPYASVPINRPDVLIDVPSMLLSSTGPLALKWNYVPKMIPWFLKFIKNCTKKNMMHTAKYMHQILDLAMPAYDELFQEINVSGLVESKGIIYFLK
;
A
#
# COMPACT_ATOMS: atom_id res chain seq x y z
N MET A 1 23.84 4.52 -24.07
CA MET A 1 24.44 4.35 -22.73
C MET A 1 24.10 2.95 -22.27
N GLU A 2 25.07 2.05 -22.15
CA GLU A 2 24.81 0.66 -21.78
C GLU A 2 24.44 0.58 -20.29
N LEU A 3 23.16 0.37 -20.00
CA LEU A 3 22.64 0.16 -18.65
C LEU A 3 23.18 -1.13 -17.98
N LYS A 4 23.82 -2.00 -18.78
CA LYS A 4 24.35 -3.32 -18.35
C LYS A 4 25.47 -3.28 -17.30
N SER A 5 26.07 -2.11 -17.02
CA SER A 5 27.17 -1.98 -16.06
C SER A 5 26.73 -1.68 -14.63
N PHE A 6 25.46 -1.33 -14.42
CA PHE A 6 24.96 -0.97 -13.07
C PHE A 6 24.43 -2.19 -12.33
N SER A 7 24.85 -2.32 -11.07
CA SER A 7 24.26 -3.26 -10.11
C SER A 7 23.43 -2.50 -9.09
N VAL A 8 22.28 -3.08 -8.75
CA VAL A 8 21.30 -2.49 -7.83
C VAL A 8 21.12 -3.45 -6.65
N GLY A 9 21.34 -2.95 -5.44
CA GLY A 9 21.00 -3.66 -4.21
C GLY A 9 19.60 -3.25 -3.75
N ILE A 10 18.73 -4.22 -3.45
CA ILE A 10 17.39 -3.99 -2.91
C ILE A 10 17.33 -4.62 -1.53
N ILE A 11 16.98 -3.84 -0.53
CA ILE A 11 16.81 -4.30 0.86
C ILE A 11 15.33 -4.52 1.13
N GLY A 12 14.98 -5.77 1.43
CA GLY A 12 13.62 -6.22 1.70
C GLY A 12 13.07 -7.11 0.58
N ALA A 13 12.84 -8.40 0.85
CA ALA A 13 12.25 -9.38 -0.07
C ALA A 13 10.73 -9.56 0.14
N GLY A 14 10.04 -8.54 0.62
CA GLY A 14 8.58 -8.46 0.55
C GLY A 14 8.11 -8.24 -0.89
N ILE A 15 6.79 -8.20 -1.10
CA ILE A 15 6.19 -8.10 -2.44
C ILE A 15 6.76 -6.93 -3.25
N GLN A 16 6.99 -5.78 -2.64
CA GLN A 16 7.54 -4.61 -3.32
C GLN A 16 8.98 -4.85 -3.81
N GLY A 17 9.85 -5.38 -2.93
CA GLY A 17 11.25 -5.65 -3.29
C GLY A 17 11.37 -6.70 -4.39
N VAL A 18 10.56 -7.74 -4.33
CA VAL A 18 10.51 -8.79 -5.37
C VAL A 18 10.05 -8.21 -6.71
N CYS A 19 8.92 -7.47 -6.73
CA CYS A 19 8.43 -6.87 -7.98
C CYS A 19 9.43 -5.88 -8.58
N ILE A 20 10.03 -5.00 -7.77
CA ILE A 20 11.05 -4.07 -8.24
C ILE A 20 12.25 -4.82 -8.82
N SER A 21 12.70 -5.89 -8.14
CA SER A 21 13.81 -6.73 -8.62
C SER A 21 13.53 -7.32 -9.99
N LEU A 22 12.34 -7.89 -10.20
CA LEU A 22 11.93 -8.49 -11.47
C LEU A 22 11.93 -7.47 -12.61
N PHE A 23 11.33 -6.29 -12.39
CA PHE A 23 11.30 -5.24 -13.41
C PHE A 23 12.69 -4.67 -13.73
N LEU A 24 13.58 -4.56 -12.75
CA LEU A 24 14.96 -4.13 -12.99
C LEU A 24 15.77 -5.17 -13.76
N ILE A 25 15.61 -6.46 -13.43
CA ILE A 25 16.26 -7.57 -14.17
C ILE A 25 15.82 -7.56 -15.64
N ARG A 26 14.51 -7.39 -15.91
CA ARG A 26 13.98 -7.26 -17.28
C ARG A 26 14.58 -6.08 -18.04
N LYS A 27 14.91 -4.99 -17.33
CA LYS A 27 15.61 -3.84 -17.93
C LYS A 27 17.12 -4.04 -18.08
N GLY A 28 17.65 -5.23 -17.73
CA GLY A 28 19.06 -5.59 -17.90
C GLY A 28 19.97 -5.15 -16.75
N PHE A 29 19.42 -4.73 -15.62
CA PHE A 29 20.22 -4.46 -14.43
C PHE A 29 20.64 -5.76 -13.75
N ARG A 30 21.82 -5.74 -13.12
CA ARG A 30 22.23 -6.78 -12.17
C ARG A 30 21.62 -6.45 -10.80
N VAL A 31 20.77 -7.32 -10.29
CA VAL A 31 20.05 -7.06 -9.03
C VAL A 31 20.51 -8.03 -7.95
N THR A 32 20.75 -7.50 -6.77
CA THR A 32 20.99 -8.27 -5.53
C THR A 32 19.85 -7.94 -4.55
N LEU A 33 19.02 -8.94 -4.24
CA LEU A 33 17.95 -8.83 -3.26
C LEU A 33 18.46 -9.32 -1.91
N ILE A 34 18.33 -8.49 -0.86
CA ILE A 34 18.85 -8.74 0.48
C ILE A 34 17.69 -8.71 1.46
N ASP A 35 17.53 -9.78 2.24
CA ASP A 35 16.57 -9.86 3.34
C ASP A 35 17.15 -10.68 4.49
N ARG A 36 16.55 -10.60 5.66
CA ARG A 36 16.88 -11.42 6.82
C ARG A 36 16.33 -12.83 6.69
N GLU A 37 15.25 -12.99 5.93
CA GLU A 37 14.47 -14.21 5.77
C GLU A 37 14.34 -14.55 4.28
N GLU A 38 13.95 -15.77 4.00
CA GLU A 38 13.59 -16.18 2.64
C GLU A 38 12.36 -15.39 2.15
N PRO A 39 12.31 -15.04 0.85
CA PRO A 39 11.15 -14.38 0.27
C PRO A 39 9.84 -15.12 0.59
N GLY A 40 8.81 -14.38 1.01
CA GLY A 40 7.53 -14.97 1.39
C GLY A 40 7.42 -15.50 2.82
N LYS A 41 8.50 -15.45 3.62
CA LYS A 41 8.46 -15.80 5.05
C LYS A 41 8.55 -14.55 5.93
N ASN A 42 7.76 -14.52 7.01
CA ASN A 42 7.84 -13.52 8.10
C ASN A 42 7.85 -12.04 7.65
N SER A 43 7.51 -11.75 6.39
CA SER A 43 7.39 -10.38 5.90
C SER A 43 5.97 -9.86 6.09
N ALA A 44 5.78 -8.53 6.08
CA ALA A 44 4.45 -7.92 6.10
C ALA A 44 3.57 -8.33 4.91
N SER A 45 4.16 -8.83 3.84
CA SER A 45 3.45 -9.35 2.67
C SER A 45 2.91 -10.76 2.88
N TYR A 46 3.48 -11.52 3.82
CA TYR A 46 3.00 -12.85 4.16
C TYR A 46 1.72 -12.77 4.98
N GLY A 47 0.68 -13.48 4.55
CA GLY A 47 -0.61 -13.50 5.25
C GLY A 47 -1.36 -12.17 5.24
N ASN A 48 -1.03 -11.25 4.33
CA ASN A 48 -1.82 -10.04 4.12
C ASN A 48 -3.21 -10.38 3.53
N ALA A 49 -4.09 -9.38 3.41
CA ALA A 49 -5.44 -9.59 2.90
C ALA A 49 -5.50 -10.02 1.41
N GLY A 50 -4.39 -10.06 0.70
CA GLY A 50 -4.30 -10.49 -0.69
C GLY A 50 -5.16 -9.68 -1.66
N HIS A 51 -5.35 -8.39 -1.38
CA HIS A 51 -6.32 -7.56 -2.07
C HIS A 51 -5.63 -6.53 -2.96
N PHE A 52 -5.96 -6.55 -4.25
CA PHE A 52 -5.55 -5.53 -5.21
C PHE A 52 -6.64 -4.46 -5.28
N SER A 53 -6.33 -3.25 -4.83
CA SER A 53 -7.30 -2.13 -4.77
C SER A 53 -6.79 -0.92 -5.56
N PRO A 54 -6.80 -0.96 -6.89
CA PRO A 54 -6.30 0.14 -7.72
C PRO A 54 -7.10 1.45 -7.53
N TYR A 55 -8.33 1.35 -7.06
CA TYR A 55 -9.20 2.49 -6.83
C TYR A 55 -9.12 3.11 -5.42
N ALA A 56 -8.32 2.53 -4.51
CA ALA A 56 -8.16 3.01 -3.14
C ALA A 56 -7.25 4.26 -3.07
N SER A 57 -7.51 5.25 -3.91
CA SER A 57 -6.73 6.49 -4.00
C SER A 57 -7.15 7.55 -2.98
N VAL A 58 -8.35 7.44 -2.42
CA VAL A 58 -8.85 8.43 -1.44
C VAL A 58 -8.21 8.17 -0.08
N PRO A 59 -7.43 9.12 0.46
CA PRO A 59 -6.73 8.93 1.72
C PRO A 59 -7.68 9.03 2.93
N ILE A 60 -7.24 8.51 4.07
CA ILE A 60 -8.03 8.52 5.32
C ILE A 60 -8.19 9.91 5.93
N ASN A 61 -7.39 10.91 5.55
CA ASN A 61 -7.46 12.28 6.04
C ASN A 61 -8.59 13.10 5.37
N ARG A 62 -9.75 12.50 5.20
CA ARG A 62 -10.95 13.19 4.72
C ARG A 62 -11.54 14.05 5.84
N PRO A 63 -12.14 15.22 5.52
CA PRO A 63 -12.75 16.09 6.53
C PRO A 63 -13.86 15.40 7.36
N ASP A 64 -14.64 14.53 6.71
CA ASP A 64 -15.76 13.78 7.32
C ASP A 64 -15.28 12.77 8.38
N VAL A 65 -14.07 12.23 8.24
CA VAL A 65 -13.50 11.32 9.26
C VAL A 65 -13.48 11.95 10.65
N LEU A 66 -13.24 13.26 10.74
CA LEU A 66 -13.22 13.95 12.03
C LEU A 66 -14.59 13.94 12.74
N ILE A 67 -15.68 13.86 11.97
CA ILE A 67 -17.05 13.74 12.47
C ILE A 67 -17.33 12.32 12.94
N ASP A 68 -16.77 11.33 12.23
CA ASP A 68 -17.03 9.91 12.49
C ASP A 68 -16.18 9.35 13.64
N VAL A 69 -15.01 9.93 13.94
CA VAL A 69 -14.08 9.45 14.97
C VAL A 69 -14.74 9.25 16.34
N PRO A 70 -15.57 10.18 16.87
CA PRO A 70 -16.20 9.96 18.18
C PRO A 70 -17.09 8.71 18.21
N SER A 71 -17.89 8.48 17.16
CA SER A 71 -18.76 7.30 17.05
C SER A 71 -17.96 6.01 16.93
N MET A 72 -16.85 6.04 16.18
CA MET A 72 -15.95 4.90 16.03
C MET A 72 -15.26 4.51 17.35
N LEU A 73 -14.91 5.48 18.18
CA LEU A 73 -14.28 5.25 19.49
C LEU A 73 -15.25 4.74 20.54
N LEU A 74 -16.52 5.11 20.47
CA LEU A 74 -17.57 4.67 21.40
C LEU A 74 -18.12 3.29 21.06
N SER A 75 -17.88 2.80 19.85
CA SER A 75 -18.35 1.49 19.39
C SER A 75 -17.39 0.39 19.83
N SER A 76 -17.88 -0.64 20.51
CA SER A 76 -17.09 -1.83 20.88
C SER A 76 -16.66 -2.67 19.68
N THR A 77 -17.36 -2.54 18.55
CA THR A 77 -17.06 -3.21 17.26
C THR A 77 -16.56 -2.24 16.21
N GLY A 78 -16.24 -1.02 16.63
CA GLY A 78 -15.78 0.03 15.72
C GLY A 78 -14.39 -0.26 15.09
N PRO A 79 -14.11 0.31 13.93
CA PRO A 79 -12.84 0.08 13.22
C PRO A 79 -11.65 0.79 13.89
N LEU A 80 -11.89 1.63 14.89
CA LEU A 80 -10.86 2.43 15.57
C LEU A 80 -10.70 1.98 17.02
N ALA A 81 -9.54 1.40 17.32
CA ALA A 81 -9.15 1.06 18.68
C ALA A 81 -7.92 1.87 19.12
N LEU A 82 -8.00 2.52 20.28
CA LEU A 82 -6.90 3.30 20.85
C LEU A 82 -6.32 2.61 22.07
N LYS A 83 -4.99 2.51 22.11
CA LYS A 83 -4.26 2.16 23.32
C LYS A 83 -4.05 3.44 24.13
N TRP A 84 -4.90 3.69 25.10
CA TRP A 84 -5.01 4.95 25.84
C TRP A 84 -3.71 5.42 26.47
N ASN A 85 -2.89 4.51 27.00
CA ASN A 85 -1.58 4.84 27.55
C ASN A 85 -0.55 5.30 26.50
N TYR A 86 -0.84 5.10 25.20
CA TYR A 86 0.02 5.53 24.10
C TYR A 86 -0.44 6.86 23.48
N VAL A 87 -1.69 7.25 23.70
CA VAL A 87 -2.29 8.48 23.14
C VAL A 87 -1.44 9.74 23.39
N PRO A 88 -0.87 9.98 24.61
CA PRO A 88 -0.04 11.17 24.82
C PRO A 88 1.17 11.25 23.87
N LYS A 89 1.76 10.12 23.51
CA LYS A 89 2.89 10.05 22.58
C LYS A 89 2.46 10.33 21.13
N MET A 90 1.18 10.13 20.81
CA MET A 90 0.63 10.34 19.48
C MET A 90 0.08 11.76 19.27
N ILE A 91 -0.04 12.58 20.29
CA ILE A 91 -0.60 13.94 20.18
C ILE A 91 0.05 14.76 19.04
N PRO A 92 1.39 14.81 18.88
CA PRO A 92 1.99 15.60 17.81
C PRO A 92 1.58 15.10 16.42
N TRP A 93 1.38 13.80 16.27
CA TRP A 93 0.88 13.19 15.03
C TRP A 93 -0.59 13.54 14.79
N PHE A 94 -1.45 13.43 15.82
CA PHE A 94 -2.86 13.79 15.71
C PHE A 94 -3.07 15.24 15.31
N LEU A 95 -2.31 16.17 15.87
CA LEU A 95 -2.41 17.59 15.52
C LEU A 95 -2.06 17.81 14.03
N LYS A 96 -1.01 17.15 13.53
CA LYS A 96 -0.65 17.20 12.11
C LYS A 96 -1.73 16.54 11.25
N PHE A 97 -2.27 15.41 11.67
CA PHE A 97 -3.33 14.72 10.96
C PHE A 97 -4.57 15.61 10.81
N ILE A 98 -5.09 16.15 11.92
CA ILE A 98 -6.24 17.06 11.93
C ILE A 98 -6.01 18.27 11.02
N LYS A 99 -4.83 18.89 11.10
CA LYS A 99 -4.46 20.04 10.25
C LYS A 99 -4.51 19.67 8.75
N ASN A 100 -4.25 18.40 8.41
CA ASN A 100 -4.27 17.91 7.03
C ASN A 100 -5.63 17.35 6.60
N CYS A 101 -6.62 17.23 7.49
CA CYS A 101 -7.99 16.82 7.16
C CYS A 101 -8.75 17.95 6.46
N THR A 102 -8.28 18.38 5.30
CA THR A 102 -8.92 19.41 4.47
C THR A 102 -9.22 18.84 3.08
N LYS A 103 -10.30 19.31 2.46
CA LYS A 103 -10.68 18.91 1.10
C LYS A 103 -9.52 19.13 0.12
N LYS A 104 -8.79 20.25 0.26
CA LYS A 104 -7.62 20.56 -0.58
C LYS A 104 -6.53 19.50 -0.48
N ASN A 105 -6.12 19.16 0.74
CA ASN A 105 -5.05 18.16 0.97
C ASN A 105 -5.50 16.75 0.60
N MET A 106 -6.75 16.40 0.89
CA MET A 106 -7.35 15.13 0.46
C MET A 106 -7.30 14.98 -1.06
N MET A 107 -7.79 15.97 -1.80
CA MET A 107 -7.80 15.94 -3.27
C MET A 107 -6.40 15.92 -3.87
N HIS A 108 -5.46 16.66 -3.27
CA HIS A 108 -4.06 16.64 -3.67
C HIS A 108 -3.48 15.22 -3.53
N THR A 109 -3.63 14.61 -2.36
CA THR A 109 -3.13 13.25 -2.11
C THR A 109 -3.81 12.23 -3.02
N ALA A 110 -5.14 12.29 -3.15
CA ALA A 110 -5.91 11.38 -4.00
C ALA A 110 -5.45 11.43 -5.46
N LYS A 111 -5.17 12.63 -5.98
CA LYS A 111 -4.69 12.80 -7.37
C LYS A 111 -3.37 12.06 -7.60
N TYR A 112 -2.39 12.22 -6.72
CA TYR A 112 -1.08 11.59 -6.91
C TYR A 112 -1.10 10.09 -6.59
N MET A 113 -1.88 9.69 -5.59
CA MET A 113 -2.11 8.26 -5.31
C MET A 113 -2.76 7.55 -6.49
N HIS A 114 -3.77 8.17 -7.12
CA HIS A 114 -4.40 7.62 -8.30
C HIS A 114 -3.42 7.39 -9.45
N GLN A 115 -2.54 8.37 -9.73
CA GLN A 115 -1.52 8.24 -10.77
C GLN A 115 -0.57 7.05 -10.55
N ILE A 116 -0.24 6.74 -9.28
CA ILE A 116 0.62 5.59 -8.95
C ILE A 116 -0.18 4.29 -9.05
N LEU A 117 -1.39 4.27 -8.51
CA LEU A 117 -2.24 3.07 -8.47
C LEU A 117 -2.73 2.66 -9.87
N ASP A 118 -2.93 3.61 -10.77
CA ASP A 118 -3.30 3.35 -12.16
C ASP A 118 -2.25 2.51 -12.92
N LEU A 119 -0.99 2.60 -12.51
CA LEU A 119 0.10 1.82 -13.08
C LEU A 119 0.21 0.41 -12.47
N ALA A 120 -0.44 0.17 -11.32
CA ALA A 120 -0.23 -1.06 -10.57
C ALA A 120 -0.83 -2.29 -11.27
N MET A 121 -2.09 -2.23 -11.72
CA MET A 121 -2.72 -3.39 -12.36
C MET A 121 -2.07 -3.78 -13.68
N PRO A 122 -1.78 -2.84 -14.61
CA PRO A 122 -1.02 -3.20 -15.82
C PRO A 122 0.33 -3.85 -15.52
N ALA A 123 1.04 -3.38 -14.47
CA ALA A 123 2.30 -3.98 -14.07
C ALA A 123 2.12 -5.41 -13.50
N TYR A 124 1.06 -5.67 -12.74
CA TYR A 124 0.74 -7.02 -12.28
C TYR A 124 0.32 -7.93 -13.43
N ASP A 125 -0.49 -7.44 -14.37
CA ASP A 125 -0.91 -8.21 -15.54
C ASP A 125 0.30 -8.65 -16.36
N GLU A 126 1.31 -7.79 -16.53
CA GLU A 126 2.57 -8.13 -17.17
C GLU A 126 3.33 -9.25 -16.42
N LEU A 127 3.37 -9.19 -15.08
CA LEU A 127 3.99 -10.25 -14.27
C LEU A 127 3.20 -11.56 -14.34
N PHE A 128 1.87 -11.52 -14.33
CA PHE A 128 1.00 -12.69 -14.35
C PHE A 128 1.02 -13.45 -15.68
N GLN A 129 1.46 -12.81 -16.77
CA GLN A 129 1.69 -13.51 -18.04
C GLN A 129 2.89 -14.47 -17.98
N GLU A 130 3.85 -14.23 -17.11
CA GLU A 130 5.06 -15.04 -16.98
C GLU A 130 4.97 -16.13 -15.92
N ILE A 131 4.06 -15.98 -14.94
CA ILE A 131 3.89 -16.91 -13.84
C ILE A 131 2.48 -17.48 -13.84
N ASN A 132 2.36 -18.76 -13.51
CA ASN A 132 1.05 -19.36 -13.36
C ASN A 132 0.41 -18.93 -12.05
N VAL A 133 -0.58 -18.03 -12.11
CA VAL A 133 -1.34 -17.53 -10.96
C VAL A 133 -2.74 -18.16 -10.87
N SER A 134 -3.03 -19.19 -11.66
CA SER A 134 -4.35 -19.86 -11.65
C SER A 134 -4.66 -20.40 -10.24
N GLY A 135 -5.84 -20.07 -9.75
CA GLY A 135 -6.29 -20.44 -8.40
C GLY A 135 -5.70 -19.60 -7.27
N LEU A 136 -4.76 -18.65 -7.57
CA LEU A 136 -4.20 -17.74 -6.58
C LEU A 136 -4.76 -16.32 -6.72
N VAL A 137 -5.15 -15.92 -7.91
CA VAL A 137 -5.70 -14.59 -8.20
C VAL A 137 -7.07 -14.74 -8.84
N GLU A 138 -8.04 -14.03 -8.29
CA GLU A 138 -9.41 -13.98 -8.80
C GLU A 138 -9.82 -12.52 -9.02
N SER A 139 -10.48 -12.24 -10.15
CA SER A 139 -11.04 -10.92 -10.46
C SER A 139 -12.55 -10.94 -10.23
N LYS A 140 -12.99 -10.67 -9.00
CA LYS A 140 -14.42 -10.65 -8.61
C LYS A 140 -14.98 -9.24 -8.45
N GLY A 141 -14.14 -8.23 -8.53
CA GLY A 141 -14.51 -6.82 -8.28
C GLY A 141 -14.74 -6.53 -6.79
N ILE A 142 -15.02 -5.27 -6.49
CA ILE A 142 -15.34 -4.77 -5.15
C ILE A 142 -16.59 -3.89 -5.27
N ILE A 143 -17.51 -4.06 -4.36
CA ILE A 143 -18.69 -3.21 -4.25
C ILE A 143 -18.48 -2.22 -3.10
N TYR A 144 -18.50 -0.93 -3.40
CA TYR A 144 -18.51 0.13 -2.41
C TYR A 144 -19.94 0.59 -2.15
N PHE A 145 -20.38 0.51 -0.90
CA PHE A 145 -21.64 1.12 -0.48
C PHE A 145 -21.35 2.55 -0.04
N LEU A 146 -21.91 3.50 -0.76
CA LEU A 146 -21.89 4.92 -0.37
C LEU A 146 -23.12 5.20 0.50
N LYS A 147 -22.92 5.83 1.64
CA LYS A 147 -23.98 6.40 2.49
C LYS A 147 -24.26 7.82 2.06
#